data_aaa3eaf99df64b64abad3236b0f6160e
#
_entry.id   aaa3eaf99df64b64abad3236b0f6160e
#
_cell.length_a   1.000
_cell.length_b   1.000
_cell.length_c   1.000
_cell.angle_alpha   90.00
_cell.angle_beta   90.00
_cell.angle_gamma   90.00
#
_symmetry.space_group_name_H-M   'P 1'
#
loop_
_entity.id
_entity.type
_entity.pdbx_description
1 polymer ?
#
loop_
_entity_poly.entity_id
_entity_poly.type
_entity_poly.pdbx_seq_one_letter_code
_entity_poly.pdbx_strand_id
1 'polypeptide(L)'
;MNLTQGQLSRIEAGRNRVRDLDKLVHYARRLRIPAELLWFDVGEPDPEPPKADGVLRLPGGPVVPAAAERTEPALAGSLLSTLHQYVTTDNLAGPHSLLPVAAQQTSFAERLLTESRGRNRGDLLYVAARFAEFTGWLHQDAGDLHAAMRWSNTALDLAQEAGDAHLTSYIRMRKSNIASDARKPDLTIAFARAALQKPGGLTPSLKAVALRQEAHGYALAGSYDDCSRALDHAFQHASDAPDDDGDIARYCTPSYVEMEAAHCWVELGQPAKALATLQQGLAEWHSDFRRDLGLCLARLAIAHAGTEQPDEALTVAQHSLAIAAETRSARTKHQLHRASELLDTAGAHDHAQHLRHTLRTTLR
;
A
#
# COMPACT_ATOMS: atom_id res chain seq x y z
N MET A 1 -15.02 -20.59 -5.52
CA MET A 1 -14.23 -21.80 -5.89
C MET A 1 -15.19 -22.91 -6.27
N ASN A 2 -15.11 -23.39 -7.51
CA ASN A 2 -15.91 -24.54 -7.94
C ASN A 2 -15.13 -25.82 -7.63
N LEU A 3 -15.64 -26.63 -6.70
CA LEU A 3 -15.12 -27.98 -6.48
C LEU A 3 -15.41 -28.82 -7.71
N THR A 4 -14.40 -29.49 -8.25
CA THR A 4 -14.62 -30.51 -9.27
C THR A 4 -15.23 -31.76 -8.63
N GLN A 5 -15.99 -32.54 -9.42
CA GLN A 5 -16.60 -33.78 -8.94
C GLN A 5 -15.57 -34.74 -8.30
N GLY A 6 -14.34 -34.77 -8.83
CA GLY A 6 -13.25 -35.57 -8.26
C GLY A 6 -12.68 -35.03 -6.93
N GLN A 7 -12.80 -33.73 -6.66
CA GLN A 7 -12.43 -33.14 -5.37
C GLN A 7 -13.51 -33.44 -4.32
N LEU A 8 -14.79 -33.33 -4.69
CA LEU A 8 -15.91 -33.66 -3.81
C LEU A 8 -15.86 -35.14 -3.40
N SER A 9 -15.69 -36.04 -4.34
CA SER A 9 -15.58 -37.49 -4.08
C SER A 9 -14.40 -37.86 -3.14
N ARG A 10 -13.28 -37.14 -3.22
CA ARG A 10 -12.14 -37.35 -2.30
C ARG A 10 -12.41 -36.83 -0.90
N ILE A 11 -13.22 -35.77 -0.75
CA ILE A 11 -13.66 -35.24 0.55
C ILE A 11 -14.68 -36.21 1.16
N GLU A 12 -15.66 -36.66 0.42
CA GLU A 12 -16.69 -37.63 0.83
C GLU A 12 -16.06 -38.99 1.24
N ALA A 13 -15.04 -39.43 0.53
CA ALA A 13 -14.29 -40.65 0.87
C ALA A 13 -13.32 -40.46 2.04
N GLY A 14 -13.28 -39.30 2.70
CA GLY A 14 -12.39 -38.99 3.82
C GLY A 14 -10.89 -38.95 3.48
N ARG A 15 -10.55 -38.96 2.17
CA ARG A 15 -9.16 -38.92 1.69
C ARG A 15 -8.54 -37.53 1.73
N ASN A 16 -9.37 -36.48 1.72
CA ASN A 16 -8.97 -35.08 1.90
C ASN A 16 -9.75 -34.50 3.07
N ARG A 17 -9.07 -34.17 4.17
CA ARG A 17 -9.67 -33.49 5.32
C ARG A 17 -9.58 -31.98 5.14
N VAL A 18 -10.72 -31.30 5.10
CA VAL A 18 -10.78 -29.84 5.19
C VAL A 18 -10.57 -29.44 6.65
N ARG A 19 -9.48 -28.73 6.95
CA ARG A 19 -9.11 -28.30 8.31
C ARG A 19 -9.35 -26.82 8.56
N ASP A 20 -9.75 -26.10 7.54
CA ASP A 20 -10.01 -24.67 7.53
C ASP A 20 -11.49 -24.46 7.86
N LEU A 21 -11.77 -23.80 8.99
CA LEU A 21 -13.13 -23.61 9.49
C LEU A 21 -13.95 -22.74 8.53
N ASP A 22 -13.36 -21.70 7.95
CA ASP A 22 -14.05 -20.81 7.00
C ASP A 22 -14.50 -21.56 5.74
N LYS A 23 -13.68 -22.50 5.28
CA LYS A 23 -14.06 -23.38 4.16
C LYS A 23 -15.15 -24.37 4.56
N LEU A 24 -15.13 -24.87 5.76
CA LEU A 24 -16.18 -25.76 6.27
C LEU A 24 -17.51 -25.01 6.37
N VAL A 25 -17.52 -23.80 6.94
CA VAL A 25 -18.68 -22.91 7.01
C VAL A 25 -19.21 -22.60 5.61
N HIS A 26 -18.30 -22.21 4.69
CA HIS A 26 -18.68 -21.94 3.29
C HIS A 26 -19.34 -23.15 2.61
N TYR A 27 -18.78 -24.36 2.78
CA TYR A 27 -19.35 -25.58 2.21
C TYR A 27 -20.67 -25.97 2.84
N ALA A 28 -20.80 -25.85 4.19
CA ALA A 28 -22.02 -26.12 4.90
C ALA A 28 -23.18 -25.24 4.43
N ARG A 29 -22.94 -23.95 4.29
CA ARG A 29 -23.93 -22.98 3.75
C ARG A 29 -24.32 -23.31 2.30
N ARG A 30 -23.33 -23.55 1.43
CA ARG A 30 -23.58 -23.79 0.01
C ARG A 30 -24.28 -25.11 -0.28
N LEU A 31 -24.01 -26.13 0.53
CA LEU A 31 -24.66 -27.44 0.44
C LEU A 31 -25.93 -27.53 1.29
N ARG A 32 -26.31 -26.45 1.98
CA ARG A 32 -27.49 -26.36 2.86
C ARG A 32 -27.50 -27.50 3.88
N ILE A 33 -26.35 -27.81 4.48
CA ILE A 33 -26.26 -28.83 5.51
C ILE A 33 -26.94 -28.30 6.77
N PRO A 34 -27.95 -28.99 7.35
CA PRO A 34 -28.60 -28.58 8.57
C PRO A 34 -27.59 -28.34 9.72
N ALA A 35 -27.78 -27.24 10.46
CA ALA A 35 -26.86 -26.86 11.53
C ALA A 35 -26.71 -27.93 12.62
N GLU A 36 -27.75 -28.72 12.86
CA GLU A 36 -27.80 -29.81 13.81
C GLU A 36 -26.84 -30.97 13.46
N LEU A 37 -26.40 -31.04 12.20
CA LEU A 37 -25.45 -32.06 11.72
C LEU A 37 -24.02 -31.56 11.75
N LEU A 38 -23.78 -30.32 12.16
CA LEU A 38 -22.45 -29.71 12.19
C LEU A 38 -21.94 -29.63 13.62
N TRP A 39 -20.67 -29.84 13.80
CA TRP A 39 -19.96 -29.68 15.08
C TRP A 39 -19.41 -28.27 15.28
N PHE A 40 -19.64 -27.36 14.32
CA PHE A 40 -19.24 -25.95 14.34
C PHE A 40 -20.43 -25.05 13.98
N ASP A 41 -20.38 -23.83 14.47
CA ASP A 41 -21.41 -22.83 14.18
C ASP A 41 -21.22 -22.25 12.77
N VAL A 42 -22.28 -22.24 11.99
CA VAL A 42 -22.30 -21.62 10.66
C VAL A 42 -22.73 -20.15 10.71
N GLY A 43 -23.07 -19.61 11.89
CA GLY A 43 -23.68 -18.31 12.08
C GLY A 43 -25.08 -18.24 11.48
N GLU A 44 -25.82 -17.18 11.81
CA GLU A 44 -27.10 -16.92 11.13
C GLU A 44 -26.83 -16.81 9.61
N PRO A 45 -27.72 -17.40 8.78
CA PRO A 45 -27.61 -17.18 7.34
C PRO A 45 -27.65 -15.68 7.10
N ASP A 46 -26.69 -15.16 6.33
CA ASP A 46 -26.81 -13.80 5.83
C ASP A 46 -28.23 -13.63 5.31
N PRO A 47 -28.96 -12.57 5.71
CA PRO A 47 -30.31 -12.35 5.21
C PRO A 47 -30.24 -12.48 3.71
N GLU A 48 -31.10 -13.35 3.12
CA GLU A 48 -31.16 -13.50 1.67
C GLU A 48 -31.16 -12.10 1.09
N PRO A 49 -30.23 -11.75 0.19
CA PRO A 49 -30.27 -10.45 -0.42
C PRO A 49 -31.68 -10.30 -0.98
N PRO A 50 -32.39 -9.21 -0.66
CA PRO A 50 -33.75 -9.03 -1.13
C PRO A 50 -33.74 -9.31 -2.63
N LYS A 51 -34.60 -10.21 -3.09
CA LYS A 51 -34.76 -10.49 -4.52
C LYS A 51 -34.88 -9.14 -5.19
N ALA A 52 -33.87 -8.78 -5.97
CA ALA A 52 -33.78 -7.46 -6.54
C ALA A 52 -34.96 -7.28 -7.50
N ASP A 53 -36.01 -6.61 -7.01
CA ASP A 53 -37.10 -6.12 -7.83
C ASP A 53 -36.66 -4.96 -8.73
N GLY A 54 -35.38 -4.92 -9.11
CA GLY A 54 -34.83 -3.86 -9.98
C GLY A 54 -34.94 -2.43 -9.44
N VAL A 55 -35.13 -2.24 -8.12
CA VAL A 55 -35.37 -0.93 -7.50
C VAL A 55 -34.43 -0.70 -6.32
N LEU A 56 -33.53 0.26 -6.42
CA LEU A 56 -32.72 0.73 -5.31
C LEU A 56 -33.52 1.74 -4.47
N ARG A 57 -33.86 1.39 -3.23
CA ARG A 57 -34.53 2.31 -2.30
C ARG A 57 -33.50 2.94 -1.38
N LEU A 58 -33.28 4.24 -1.55
CA LEU A 58 -32.54 5.03 -0.57
C LEU A 58 -33.50 5.46 0.56
N PRO A 59 -33.13 5.39 1.83
CA PRO A 59 -33.98 5.86 2.93
C PRO A 59 -34.31 7.35 2.71
N GLY A 60 -35.59 7.65 2.43
CA GLY A 60 -36.08 9.02 2.22
C GLY A 60 -35.80 9.66 0.87
N GLY A 61 -35.22 8.93 -0.11
CA GLY A 61 -34.90 9.42 -1.44
C GLY A 61 -35.87 8.95 -2.54
N PRO A 62 -35.79 9.52 -3.76
CA PRO A 62 -36.55 9.05 -4.89
C PRO A 62 -36.22 7.60 -5.25
N VAL A 63 -37.22 6.83 -5.70
CA VAL A 63 -37.04 5.47 -6.19
C VAL A 63 -36.29 5.56 -7.50
N VAL A 64 -35.03 5.10 -7.51
CA VAL A 64 -34.24 4.99 -8.76
C VAL A 64 -34.44 3.57 -9.30
N PRO A 65 -34.91 3.39 -10.55
CA PRO A 65 -34.95 2.07 -11.15
C PRO A 65 -33.54 1.47 -11.15
N ALA A 66 -33.39 0.24 -10.70
CA ALA A 66 -32.14 -0.48 -10.92
C ALA A 66 -32.06 -0.72 -12.44
N ALA A 67 -31.46 0.22 -13.14
CA ALA A 67 -31.19 0.09 -14.57
C ALA A 67 -30.11 -0.97 -14.74
N ALA A 68 -30.53 -2.19 -14.94
CA ALA A 68 -29.70 -3.39 -15.09
C ALA A 68 -28.73 -3.33 -16.31
N GLU A 69 -28.63 -2.21 -17.04
CA GLU A 69 -27.86 -2.19 -18.30
C GLU A 69 -26.99 -0.95 -18.54
N ARG A 70 -26.98 0.05 -17.64
CA ARG A 70 -26.13 1.23 -17.85
C ARG A 70 -25.50 1.70 -16.52
N THR A 71 -24.40 1.07 -16.16
CA THR A 71 -23.46 1.75 -15.28
C THR A 71 -22.93 2.96 -16.08
N GLU A 72 -23.38 4.17 -15.75
CA GLU A 72 -22.94 5.35 -16.48
C GLU A 72 -21.43 5.51 -16.43
N PRO A 73 -20.76 5.87 -17.53
CA PRO A 73 -19.32 6.16 -17.53
C PRO A 73 -18.90 7.16 -16.43
N ALA A 74 -19.80 8.06 -16.05
CA ALA A 74 -19.63 8.99 -14.94
C ALA A 74 -19.39 8.34 -13.57
N LEU A 75 -19.87 7.08 -13.37
CA LEU A 75 -19.70 6.40 -12.08
C LEU A 75 -18.24 6.05 -11.80
N ALA A 76 -17.50 5.56 -12.78
CA ALA A 76 -16.07 5.27 -12.63
C ALA A 76 -15.28 6.54 -12.25
N GLY A 77 -15.55 7.65 -12.94
CA GLY A 77 -14.94 8.95 -12.61
C GLY A 77 -15.29 9.44 -11.21
N SER A 78 -16.53 9.27 -10.76
CA SER A 78 -16.96 9.63 -9.40
C SER A 78 -16.25 8.79 -8.34
N LEU A 79 -16.10 7.49 -8.57
CA LEU A 79 -15.37 6.60 -7.65
C LEU A 79 -13.87 6.95 -7.57
N LEU A 80 -13.24 7.28 -8.70
CA LEU A 80 -11.84 7.73 -8.71
C LEU A 80 -11.67 9.06 -7.98
N SER A 81 -12.61 9.99 -8.10
CA SER A 81 -12.60 11.23 -7.34
C SER A 81 -12.71 10.98 -5.83
N THR A 82 -13.55 10.02 -5.43
CA THR A 82 -13.66 9.58 -4.02
C THR A 82 -12.33 8.98 -3.54
N LEU A 83 -11.68 8.15 -4.34
CA LEU A 83 -10.37 7.60 -4.01
C LEU A 83 -9.33 8.70 -3.80
N HIS A 84 -9.33 9.72 -4.65
CA HIS A 84 -8.43 10.86 -4.51
C HIS A 84 -8.62 11.59 -3.17
N GLN A 85 -9.87 11.79 -2.73
CA GLN A 85 -10.17 12.35 -1.42
C GLN A 85 -9.64 11.48 -0.27
N TYR A 86 -9.72 10.14 -0.41
CA TYR A 86 -9.16 9.24 0.59
C TYR A 86 -7.64 9.29 0.64
N VAL A 87 -6.96 9.41 -0.51
CA VAL A 87 -5.49 9.58 -0.55
C VAL A 87 -5.08 10.88 0.16
N THR A 88 -5.80 11.98 -0.07
CA THR A 88 -5.56 13.25 0.62
C THR A 88 -5.80 13.11 2.13
N THR A 89 -6.88 12.46 2.54
CA THR A 89 -7.21 12.23 3.95
C THR A 89 -6.16 11.36 4.63
N ASP A 90 -5.66 10.32 3.96
CA ASP A 90 -4.60 9.44 4.47
C ASP A 90 -3.31 10.22 4.77
N ASN A 91 -2.93 11.16 3.92
CA ASN A 91 -1.77 12.01 4.16
C ASN A 91 -1.89 12.87 5.43
N LEU A 92 -3.11 13.21 5.84
CA LEU A 92 -3.38 14.05 7.02
C LEU A 92 -3.63 13.24 8.28
N ALA A 93 -4.47 12.20 8.18
CA ALA A 93 -5.02 11.47 9.33
C ALA A 93 -4.44 10.05 9.49
N GLY A 94 -3.71 9.54 8.48
CA GLY A 94 -3.15 8.20 8.45
C GLY A 94 -4.16 7.08 8.17
N PRO A 95 -3.71 5.82 8.15
CA PRO A 95 -4.43 4.71 7.55
C PRO A 95 -5.61 4.18 8.36
N HIS A 96 -5.57 4.27 9.69
CA HIS A 96 -6.50 3.52 10.55
C HIS A 96 -7.98 3.90 10.36
N SER A 97 -8.27 5.18 10.15
CA SER A 97 -9.63 5.67 9.94
C SER A 97 -10.19 5.26 8.56
N LEU A 98 -9.32 5.04 7.59
CA LEU A 98 -9.68 4.76 6.21
C LEU A 98 -9.74 3.27 5.88
N LEU A 99 -9.06 2.41 6.64
CA LEU A 99 -9.02 0.97 6.39
C LEU A 99 -10.42 0.33 6.21
N PRO A 100 -11.40 0.55 7.12
CA PRO A 100 -12.72 -0.04 6.95
C PRO A 100 -13.45 0.51 5.71
N VAL A 101 -13.30 1.81 5.46
CA VAL A 101 -13.99 2.50 4.35
C VAL A 101 -13.42 2.05 3.01
N ALA A 102 -12.09 1.98 2.86
CA ALA A 102 -11.43 1.56 1.63
C ALA A 102 -11.78 0.12 1.26
N ALA A 103 -11.81 -0.80 2.23
CA ALA A 103 -12.21 -2.18 2.02
C ALA A 103 -13.68 -2.29 1.57
N GLN A 104 -14.59 -1.48 2.14
CA GLN A 104 -15.99 -1.43 1.71
C GLN A 104 -16.14 -0.90 0.28
N GLN A 105 -15.36 0.12 -0.10
CA GLN A 105 -15.37 0.67 -1.46
C GLN A 105 -14.84 -0.34 -2.48
N THR A 106 -13.79 -1.09 -2.14
CA THR A 106 -13.32 -2.20 -2.98
C THR A 106 -14.42 -3.22 -3.21
N SER A 107 -15.07 -3.68 -2.14
CA SER A 107 -16.19 -4.63 -2.23
C SER A 107 -17.39 -4.06 -3.01
N PHE A 108 -17.64 -2.75 -2.92
CA PHE A 108 -18.66 -2.08 -3.73
C PHE A 108 -18.31 -2.10 -5.22
N ALA A 109 -17.06 -1.75 -5.57
CA ALA A 109 -16.59 -1.80 -6.96
C ALA A 109 -16.66 -3.23 -7.54
N GLU A 110 -16.29 -4.25 -6.75
CA GLU A 110 -16.40 -5.66 -7.15
C GLU A 110 -17.87 -6.10 -7.40
N ARG A 111 -18.82 -5.64 -6.59
CA ARG A 111 -20.25 -5.90 -6.86
C ARG A 111 -20.71 -5.27 -8.16
N LEU A 112 -20.32 -4.04 -8.45
CA LEU A 112 -20.64 -3.38 -9.71
C LEU A 112 -20.06 -4.14 -10.91
N LEU A 113 -18.89 -4.77 -10.77
CA LEU A 113 -18.30 -5.61 -11.80
C LEU A 113 -19.15 -6.82 -12.17
N THR A 114 -19.88 -7.42 -11.22
CA THR A 114 -20.75 -8.57 -11.49
C THR A 114 -21.93 -8.21 -12.38
N GLU A 115 -22.34 -6.96 -12.37
CA GLU A 115 -23.50 -6.42 -13.10
C GLU A 115 -23.10 -5.75 -14.43
N SER A 116 -21.79 -5.51 -14.65
CA SER A 116 -21.29 -4.72 -15.77
C SER A 116 -20.82 -5.57 -16.95
N ARG A 117 -20.96 -5.03 -18.17
CA ARG A 117 -20.50 -5.65 -19.42
C ARG A 117 -19.87 -4.61 -20.35
N GLY A 118 -19.04 -5.05 -21.29
CA GLY A 118 -18.44 -4.19 -22.31
C GLY A 118 -17.43 -3.18 -21.76
N ARG A 119 -17.36 -1.98 -22.35
CA ARG A 119 -16.37 -0.94 -22.00
C ARG A 119 -16.48 -0.51 -20.55
N ASN A 120 -17.69 -0.37 -20.02
CA ASN A 120 -17.91 0.03 -18.61
C ASN A 120 -17.30 -0.96 -17.63
N ARG A 121 -17.17 -2.25 -18.01
CA ARG A 121 -16.49 -3.26 -17.18
C ARG A 121 -14.99 -2.97 -17.06
N GLY A 122 -14.33 -2.52 -18.13
CA GLY A 122 -12.91 -2.15 -18.10
C GLY A 122 -12.64 -0.99 -17.13
N ASP A 123 -13.47 0.06 -17.19
CA ASP A 123 -13.35 1.22 -16.29
C ASP A 123 -13.57 0.82 -14.83
N LEU A 124 -14.54 -0.07 -14.55
CA LEU A 124 -14.79 -0.56 -13.20
C LEU A 124 -13.70 -1.50 -12.69
N LEU A 125 -13.09 -2.32 -13.57
CA LEU A 125 -11.91 -3.12 -13.20
C LEU A 125 -10.74 -2.22 -12.78
N TYR A 126 -10.50 -1.15 -13.55
CA TYR A 126 -9.50 -0.14 -13.17
C TYR A 126 -9.79 0.47 -11.80
N VAL A 127 -11.03 0.92 -11.57
CA VAL A 127 -11.47 1.47 -10.28
C VAL A 127 -11.26 0.48 -9.13
N ALA A 128 -11.72 -0.77 -9.30
CA ALA A 128 -11.58 -1.80 -8.28
C ALA A 128 -10.10 -2.11 -7.98
N ALA A 129 -9.25 -2.18 -9.02
CA ALA A 129 -7.82 -2.37 -8.86
C ALA A 129 -7.17 -1.21 -8.07
N ARG A 130 -7.58 0.04 -8.34
CA ARG A 130 -7.09 1.22 -7.65
C ARG A 130 -7.51 1.26 -6.16
N PHE A 131 -8.76 0.91 -5.83
CA PHE A 131 -9.19 0.79 -4.44
C PHE A 131 -8.50 -0.36 -3.71
N ALA A 132 -8.30 -1.50 -4.36
CA ALA A 132 -7.56 -2.62 -3.79
C ALA A 132 -6.08 -2.25 -3.53
N GLU A 133 -5.42 -1.56 -4.48
CA GLU A 133 -4.06 -1.05 -4.32
C GLU A 133 -3.97 -0.07 -3.13
N PHE A 134 -4.89 0.90 -3.05
CA PHE A 134 -4.94 1.85 -1.96
C PHE A 134 -5.21 1.17 -0.60
N THR A 135 -6.10 0.17 -0.56
CA THR A 135 -6.32 -0.63 0.65
C THR A 135 -5.04 -1.35 1.06
N GLY A 136 -4.29 -1.88 0.10
CA GLY A 136 -2.97 -2.46 0.34
C GLY A 136 -1.97 -1.46 0.92
N TRP A 137 -1.97 -0.24 0.42
CA TRP A 137 -1.17 0.86 0.96
C TRP A 137 -1.52 1.19 2.41
N LEU A 138 -2.80 1.34 2.73
CA LEU A 138 -3.25 1.61 4.10
C LEU A 138 -2.81 0.51 5.08
N HIS A 139 -2.91 -0.76 4.69
CA HIS A 139 -2.40 -1.88 5.48
C HIS A 139 -0.89 -1.82 5.65
N GLN A 140 -0.14 -1.46 4.60
CA GLN A 140 1.32 -1.30 4.68
C GLN A 140 1.70 -0.22 5.68
N ASP A 141 1.06 0.95 5.62
CA ASP A 141 1.35 2.06 6.53
C ASP A 141 0.86 1.79 7.97
N ALA A 142 -0.18 0.95 8.13
CA ALA A 142 -0.61 0.42 9.43
C ALA A 142 0.30 -0.70 9.98
N GLY A 143 1.27 -1.20 9.19
CA GLY A 143 2.22 -2.24 9.59
C GLY A 143 1.78 -3.68 9.32
N ASP A 144 0.60 -3.91 8.73
CA ASP A 144 0.15 -5.23 8.30
C ASP A 144 0.63 -5.55 6.88
N LEU A 145 1.93 -5.90 6.75
CA LEU A 145 2.55 -6.21 5.47
C LEU A 145 1.94 -7.46 4.79
N HIS A 146 1.35 -8.35 5.57
CA HIS A 146 0.65 -9.52 5.05
C HIS A 146 -0.65 -9.14 4.34
N ALA A 147 -1.48 -8.32 4.96
CA ALA A 147 -2.70 -7.81 4.34
C ALA A 147 -2.35 -6.90 3.15
N ALA A 148 -1.33 -6.05 3.28
CA ALA A 148 -0.84 -5.21 2.19
C ALA A 148 -0.49 -6.03 0.93
N MET A 149 0.23 -7.14 1.10
CA MET A 149 0.59 -8.02 -0.02
C MET A 149 -0.64 -8.73 -0.61
N ARG A 150 -1.60 -9.18 0.23
CA ARG A 150 -2.84 -9.81 -0.26
C ARG A 150 -3.66 -8.83 -1.10
N TRP A 151 -3.87 -7.61 -0.61
CA TRP A 151 -4.59 -6.57 -1.36
C TRP A 151 -3.89 -6.16 -2.65
N SER A 152 -2.55 -6.09 -2.63
CA SER A 152 -1.76 -5.85 -3.85
C SER A 152 -1.86 -7.00 -4.86
N ASN A 153 -2.03 -8.25 -4.42
CA ASN A 153 -2.30 -9.37 -5.33
C ASN A 153 -3.70 -9.25 -5.95
N THR A 154 -4.74 -8.95 -5.16
CA THR A 154 -6.08 -8.67 -5.69
C THR A 154 -6.06 -7.53 -6.71
N ALA A 155 -5.36 -6.43 -6.39
CA ALA A 155 -5.21 -5.30 -7.31
C ALA A 155 -4.52 -5.72 -8.63
N LEU A 156 -3.48 -6.56 -8.52
CA LEU A 156 -2.74 -7.05 -9.69
C LEU A 156 -3.63 -7.91 -10.60
N ASP A 157 -4.41 -8.81 -10.02
CA ASP A 157 -5.33 -9.67 -10.77
C ASP A 157 -6.39 -8.84 -11.52
N LEU A 158 -6.98 -7.82 -10.86
CA LEU A 158 -7.94 -6.89 -11.46
C LEU A 158 -7.32 -6.04 -12.57
N ALA A 159 -6.10 -5.52 -12.38
CA ALA A 159 -5.40 -4.74 -13.38
C ALA A 159 -5.03 -5.57 -14.62
N GLN A 160 -4.68 -6.84 -14.42
CA GLN A 160 -4.42 -7.79 -15.51
C GLN A 160 -5.71 -8.15 -16.27
N GLU A 161 -6.83 -8.35 -15.57
CA GLU A 161 -8.13 -8.57 -16.20
C GLU A 161 -8.57 -7.34 -17.01
N ALA A 162 -8.28 -6.13 -16.53
CA ALA A 162 -8.52 -4.88 -17.25
C ALA A 162 -7.63 -4.73 -18.50
N GLY A 163 -6.54 -5.49 -18.60
CA GLY A 163 -5.53 -5.32 -19.64
C GLY A 163 -4.70 -4.04 -19.48
N ASP A 164 -4.74 -3.40 -18.29
CA ASP A 164 -3.99 -2.18 -18.02
C ASP A 164 -2.55 -2.49 -17.61
N ALA A 165 -1.66 -2.34 -18.58
CA ALA A 165 -0.26 -2.65 -18.37
C ALA A 165 0.50 -1.58 -17.55
N HIS A 166 0.03 -0.31 -17.52
CA HIS A 166 0.61 0.74 -16.66
C HIS A 166 0.25 0.49 -15.20
N LEU A 167 -1.02 0.25 -14.91
CA LEU A 167 -1.48 -0.10 -13.57
C LEU A 167 -0.85 -1.41 -13.07
N THR A 168 -0.74 -2.43 -13.94
CA THR A 168 -0.02 -3.68 -13.62
C THR A 168 1.41 -3.42 -13.21
N SER A 169 2.13 -2.55 -13.93
CA SER A 169 3.50 -2.14 -13.62
C SER A 169 3.57 -1.38 -12.28
N TYR A 170 2.67 -0.43 -12.08
CA TYR A 170 2.58 0.33 -10.84
C TYR A 170 2.35 -0.59 -9.62
N ILE A 171 1.42 -1.52 -9.70
CA ILE A 171 1.14 -2.47 -8.61
C ILE A 171 2.34 -3.38 -8.32
N ARG A 172 3.09 -3.82 -9.34
CA ARG A 172 4.34 -4.57 -9.14
C ARG A 172 5.38 -3.74 -8.38
N MET A 173 5.52 -2.44 -8.71
CA MET A 173 6.34 -1.50 -7.95
C MET A 173 5.84 -1.37 -6.49
N ARG A 174 4.53 -1.32 -6.25
CA ARG A 174 3.96 -1.32 -4.90
C ARG A 174 4.32 -2.59 -4.11
N LYS A 175 4.28 -3.77 -4.75
CA LYS A 175 4.72 -5.03 -4.14
C LYS A 175 6.22 -5.01 -3.80
N SER A 176 7.04 -4.36 -4.62
CA SER A 176 8.45 -4.11 -4.30
C SER A 176 8.59 -3.26 -3.04
N ASN A 177 7.78 -2.22 -2.90
CA ASN A 177 7.78 -1.35 -1.73
C ASN A 177 7.39 -2.10 -0.44
N ILE A 178 6.38 -2.98 -0.49
CA ILE A 178 6.00 -3.86 0.63
C ILE A 178 7.14 -4.84 0.97
N ALA A 179 7.81 -5.40 -0.04
CA ALA A 179 8.95 -6.29 0.16
C ALA A 179 10.14 -5.58 0.83
N SER A 180 10.36 -4.30 0.50
CA SER A 180 11.41 -3.50 1.14
C SER A 180 11.11 -3.20 2.61
N ASP A 181 9.86 -2.88 2.96
CA ASP A 181 9.46 -2.73 4.36
C ASP A 181 9.56 -4.05 5.14
N ALA A 182 9.37 -5.19 4.47
CA ALA A 182 9.62 -6.53 5.02
C ALA A 182 11.12 -6.91 5.07
N ARG A 183 12.03 -6.01 4.65
CA ARG A 183 13.49 -6.20 4.58
C ARG A 183 13.90 -7.43 3.75
N LYS A 184 13.27 -7.63 2.58
CA LYS A 184 13.53 -8.73 1.64
C LYS A 184 14.17 -8.19 0.35
N PRO A 185 15.51 -7.94 0.32
CA PRO A 185 16.16 -7.27 -0.81
C PRO A 185 15.93 -7.98 -2.14
N ASP A 186 16.06 -9.31 -2.20
CA ASP A 186 15.89 -10.08 -3.44
C ASP A 186 14.49 -9.92 -4.03
N LEU A 187 13.44 -9.96 -3.19
CA LEU A 187 12.07 -9.76 -3.61
C LEU A 187 11.81 -8.31 -4.01
N THR A 188 12.42 -7.34 -3.32
CA THR A 188 12.35 -5.93 -3.66
C THR A 188 12.87 -5.69 -5.07
N ILE A 189 14.08 -6.19 -5.37
CA ILE A 189 14.69 -6.08 -6.70
C ILE A 189 13.84 -6.82 -7.75
N ALA A 190 13.41 -8.05 -7.46
CA ALA A 190 12.65 -8.86 -8.40
C ALA A 190 11.32 -8.20 -8.81
N PHE A 191 10.56 -7.66 -7.85
CA PHE A 191 9.31 -6.96 -8.13
C PHE A 191 9.53 -5.63 -8.84
N ALA A 192 10.58 -4.86 -8.49
CA ALA A 192 10.93 -3.62 -9.18
C ALA A 192 11.29 -3.89 -10.64
N ARG A 193 12.12 -4.89 -10.92
CA ARG A 193 12.45 -5.32 -12.29
C ARG A 193 11.24 -5.83 -13.05
N ALA A 194 10.35 -6.59 -12.41
CA ALA A 194 9.10 -7.01 -13.02
C ALA A 194 8.18 -5.83 -13.36
N ALA A 195 8.23 -4.74 -12.60
CA ALA A 195 7.52 -3.51 -12.92
C ALA A 195 8.05 -2.82 -14.17
N LEU A 196 9.35 -2.93 -14.45
CA LEU A 196 9.98 -2.35 -15.63
C LEU A 196 9.73 -3.14 -16.92
N GLN A 197 9.25 -4.40 -16.81
CA GLN A 197 9.01 -5.28 -17.97
C GLN A 197 7.61 -5.03 -18.54
N LYS A 198 7.52 -4.14 -19.54
CA LYS A 198 6.27 -3.88 -20.27
C LYS A 198 6.53 -3.80 -21.79
N PRO A 199 5.84 -4.62 -22.59
CA PRO A 199 5.79 -4.41 -24.05
C PRO A 199 5.15 -3.04 -24.38
N GLY A 200 5.80 -2.25 -25.21
CA GLY A 200 5.28 -0.94 -25.63
C GLY A 200 5.65 0.25 -24.77
N GLY A 201 6.51 0.04 -23.76
CA GLY A 201 7.10 1.11 -22.97
C GLY A 201 6.24 1.54 -21.76
N LEU A 202 6.90 2.15 -20.80
CA LEU A 202 6.31 2.77 -19.60
C LEU A 202 6.47 4.28 -19.72
N THR A 203 5.62 5.03 -19.00
CA THR A 203 5.85 6.46 -18.83
C THR A 203 7.18 6.70 -18.09
N PRO A 204 7.82 7.86 -18.30
CA PRO A 204 9.04 8.18 -17.57
C PRO A 204 8.84 8.14 -16.04
N SER A 205 7.73 8.66 -15.52
CA SER A 205 7.41 8.62 -14.08
C SER A 205 7.31 7.17 -13.54
N LEU A 206 6.68 6.26 -14.29
CA LEU A 206 6.59 4.84 -13.90
C LEU A 206 7.96 4.15 -13.91
N LYS A 207 8.82 4.50 -14.87
CA LYS A 207 10.21 4.01 -14.89
C LYS A 207 10.99 4.54 -13.69
N ALA A 208 10.87 5.84 -13.41
CA ALA A 208 11.54 6.49 -12.30
C ALA A 208 11.19 5.83 -10.96
N VAL A 209 9.89 5.65 -10.67
CA VAL A 209 9.46 5.06 -9.40
C VAL A 209 9.83 3.59 -9.26
N ALA A 210 9.86 2.82 -10.36
CA ALA A 210 10.28 1.43 -10.33
C ALA A 210 11.81 1.30 -10.13
N LEU A 211 12.61 2.13 -10.82
CA LEU A 211 14.07 2.19 -10.64
C LEU A 211 14.46 2.65 -9.24
N ARG A 212 13.76 3.63 -8.67
CA ARG A 212 13.94 4.05 -7.29
C ARG A 212 13.71 2.88 -6.31
N GLN A 213 12.69 2.02 -6.57
CA GLN A 213 12.46 0.82 -5.77
C GLN A 213 13.55 -0.25 -5.97
N GLU A 214 14.05 -0.39 -7.20
CA GLU A 214 15.19 -1.28 -7.45
C GLU A 214 16.43 -0.80 -6.67
N ALA A 215 16.70 0.52 -6.66
CA ALA A 215 17.78 1.12 -5.88
C ALA A 215 17.62 0.82 -4.37
N HIS A 216 16.41 0.91 -3.84
CA HIS A 216 16.14 0.57 -2.44
C HIS A 216 16.45 -0.91 -2.16
N GLY A 217 16.09 -1.82 -3.08
CA GLY A 217 16.46 -3.22 -2.97
C GLY A 217 17.98 -3.44 -2.93
N TYR A 218 18.72 -2.74 -3.78
CA TYR A 218 20.19 -2.77 -3.76
C TYR A 218 20.78 -2.17 -2.47
N ALA A 219 20.19 -1.09 -1.96
CA ALA A 219 20.61 -0.51 -0.69
C ALA A 219 20.43 -1.50 0.47
N LEU A 220 19.30 -2.22 0.51
CA LEU A 220 19.06 -3.28 1.50
C LEU A 220 20.02 -4.47 1.36
N ALA A 221 20.50 -4.75 0.14
CA ALA A 221 21.51 -5.77 -0.14
C ALA A 221 22.93 -5.30 0.14
N GLY A 222 23.16 -4.02 0.48
CA GLY A 222 24.49 -3.43 0.68
C GLY A 222 25.24 -3.14 -0.61
N SER A 223 24.58 -3.18 -1.78
CA SER A 223 25.22 -2.93 -3.08
C SER A 223 25.19 -1.45 -3.44
N TYR A 224 26.21 -0.72 -3.03
CA TYR A 224 26.31 0.72 -3.22
C TYR A 224 26.28 1.15 -4.69
N ASP A 225 27.12 0.50 -5.54
CA ASP A 225 27.26 0.89 -6.94
C ASP A 225 25.99 0.63 -7.75
N ASP A 226 25.31 -0.50 -7.50
CA ASP A 226 24.04 -0.81 -8.16
C ASP A 226 22.95 0.15 -7.70
N CYS A 227 22.91 0.47 -6.41
CA CYS A 227 21.97 1.45 -5.85
C CYS A 227 22.19 2.82 -6.50
N SER A 228 23.43 3.32 -6.55
CA SER A 228 23.75 4.62 -7.15
C SER A 228 23.31 4.70 -8.60
N ARG A 229 23.68 3.69 -9.41
CA ARG A 229 23.27 3.64 -10.83
C ARG A 229 21.74 3.64 -11.00
N ALA A 230 21.04 2.87 -10.18
CA ALA A 230 19.57 2.81 -10.27
C ALA A 230 18.93 4.15 -9.87
N LEU A 231 19.49 4.87 -8.88
CA LEU A 231 19.04 6.21 -8.50
C LEU A 231 19.31 7.23 -9.61
N ASP A 232 20.50 7.20 -10.25
CA ASP A 232 20.84 8.10 -11.36
C ASP A 232 19.87 7.92 -12.54
N HIS A 233 19.55 6.68 -12.90
CA HIS A 233 18.54 6.39 -13.92
C HIS A 233 17.13 6.82 -13.49
N ALA A 234 16.76 6.62 -12.22
CA ALA A 234 15.47 7.07 -11.70
C ALA A 234 15.35 8.59 -11.79
N PHE A 235 16.36 9.33 -11.39
CA PHE A 235 16.42 10.78 -11.45
C PHE A 235 16.31 11.30 -12.90
N GLN A 236 17.06 10.70 -13.84
CA GLN A 236 16.97 11.05 -15.25
C GLN A 236 15.56 10.87 -15.79
N HIS A 237 14.94 9.71 -15.54
CA HIS A 237 13.56 9.48 -15.99
C HIS A 237 12.53 10.40 -15.31
N ALA A 238 12.72 10.74 -14.03
CA ALA A 238 11.87 11.71 -13.36
C ALA A 238 12.01 13.10 -13.97
N SER A 239 13.23 13.50 -14.37
CA SER A 239 13.50 14.78 -15.02
C SER A 239 12.92 14.88 -16.44
N ASP A 240 12.86 13.74 -17.14
CA ASP A 240 12.30 13.65 -18.50
C ASP A 240 10.75 13.49 -18.49
N ALA A 241 10.13 13.38 -17.32
CA ALA A 241 8.70 13.15 -17.21
C ALA A 241 7.89 14.41 -17.57
N PRO A 242 6.92 14.29 -18.50
CA PRO A 242 5.99 15.39 -18.76
C PRO A 242 5.07 15.58 -17.55
N ASP A 243 4.60 16.81 -17.38
CA ASP A 243 3.52 17.10 -16.42
C ASP A 243 2.19 16.58 -16.98
N ASP A 244 1.84 15.35 -16.60
CA ASP A 244 0.63 14.65 -17.06
C ASP A 244 -0.20 14.23 -15.84
N ASP A 245 -1.35 14.90 -15.69
CA ASP A 245 -2.32 14.62 -14.63
C ASP A 245 -2.89 13.19 -14.67
N GLY A 246 -2.81 12.53 -15.81
CA GLY A 246 -3.26 11.14 -16.00
C GLY A 246 -2.23 10.09 -15.56
N ASP A 247 -0.95 10.47 -15.36
CA ASP A 247 0.08 9.51 -14.94
C ASP A 247 -0.07 9.15 -13.46
N ILE A 248 -0.30 7.86 -13.21
CA ILE A 248 -0.44 7.31 -11.84
C ILE A 248 0.80 7.53 -10.98
N ALA A 249 1.98 7.67 -11.59
CA ALA A 249 3.26 7.87 -10.93
C ALA A 249 3.76 9.33 -11.01
N ARG A 250 2.91 10.30 -11.41
CA ARG A 250 3.27 11.73 -11.55
C ARG A 250 3.94 12.33 -10.30
N TYR A 251 3.66 11.77 -9.12
CA TYR A 251 4.30 12.20 -7.87
C TYR A 251 5.81 11.92 -7.82
N CYS A 252 6.31 11.04 -8.71
CA CYS A 252 7.73 10.69 -8.78
C CYS A 252 8.52 11.77 -9.54
N THR A 253 8.63 12.93 -8.91
CA THR A 253 9.44 14.07 -9.38
C THR A 253 10.93 13.86 -9.09
N PRO A 254 11.85 14.64 -9.67
CA PRO A 254 13.26 14.62 -9.30
C PRO A 254 13.47 14.81 -7.78
N SER A 255 12.80 15.79 -7.18
CA SER A 255 12.88 16.02 -5.72
C SER A 255 12.40 14.82 -4.90
N TYR A 256 11.35 14.12 -5.37
CA TYR A 256 10.90 12.88 -4.72
C TYR A 256 11.96 11.78 -4.79
N VAL A 257 12.64 11.61 -5.95
CA VAL A 257 13.72 10.63 -6.10
C VAL A 257 14.89 10.97 -5.17
N GLU A 258 15.26 12.23 -5.07
CA GLU A 258 16.31 12.70 -4.14
C GLU A 258 15.96 12.40 -2.67
N MET A 259 14.73 12.71 -2.24
CA MET A 259 14.28 12.44 -0.88
C MET A 259 14.28 10.94 -0.56
N GLU A 260 13.92 10.10 -1.52
CA GLU A 260 13.95 8.64 -1.35
C GLU A 260 15.39 8.08 -1.46
N ALA A 261 16.30 8.75 -2.18
CA ALA A 261 17.73 8.40 -2.19
C ALA A 261 18.34 8.49 -0.78
N ALA A 262 17.90 9.46 0.03
CA ALA A 262 18.36 9.56 1.42
C ALA A 262 18.02 8.30 2.24
N HIS A 263 16.90 7.63 1.96
CA HIS A 263 16.58 6.34 2.57
C HIS A 263 17.60 5.27 2.16
N CYS A 264 17.98 5.23 0.90
CA CYS A 264 19.02 4.31 0.41
C CYS A 264 20.38 4.58 1.09
N TRP A 265 20.73 5.85 1.29
CA TRP A 265 21.99 6.20 1.97
C TRP A 265 21.98 5.81 3.45
N VAL A 266 20.83 5.91 4.13
CA VAL A 266 20.67 5.38 5.51
C VAL A 266 20.88 3.87 5.53
N GLU A 267 20.29 3.11 4.61
CA GLU A 267 20.44 1.65 4.55
C GLU A 267 21.88 1.21 4.23
N LEU A 268 22.58 1.99 3.41
CA LEU A 268 23.98 1.75 3.03
C LEU A 268 24.99 2.24 4.07
N GLY A 269 24.55 2.75 5.22
CA GLY A 269 25.46 3.27 6.24
C GLY A 269 26.23 4.53 5.80
N GLN A 270 25.58 5.38 5.00
CA GLN A 270 26.11 6.67 4.51
C GLN A 270 25.36 7.86 5.18
N PRO A 271 25.44 8.02 6.51
CA PRO A 271 24.61 8.98 7.22
C PRO A 271 24.90 10.43 6.84
N ALA A 272 26.14 10.79 6.55
CA ALA A 272 26.49 12.15 6.13
C ALA A 272 25.84 12.51 4.77
N LYS A 273 25.79 11.55 3.82
CA LYS A 273 25.13 11.75 2.54
C LYS A 273 23.62 11.86 2.70
N ALA A 274 23.03 11.00 3.54
CA ALA A 274 21.60 11.05 3.87
C ALA A 274 21.22 12.38 4.52
N LEU A 275 22.05 12.88 5.45
CA LEU A 275 21.84 14.15 6.15
C LEU A 275 21.79 15.32 5.17
N ALA A 276 22.77 15.46 4.30
CA ALA A 276 22.82 16.53 3.30
C ALA A 276 21.61 16.51 2.37
N THR A 277 21.22 15.32 1.87
CA THR A 277 20.08 15.13 0.97
C THR A 277 18.76 15.51 1.66
N LEU A 278 18.54 15.07 2.92
CA LEU A 278 17.31 15.36 3.65
C LEU A 278 17.20 16.82 4.06
N GLN A 279 18.29 17.46 4.46
CA GLN A 279 18.29 18.88 4.81
C GLN A 279 17.91 19.75 3.61
N GLN A 280 18.44 19.44 2.44
CA GLN A 280 18.09 20.14 1.20
C GLN A 280 16.63 19.93 0.82
N GLY A 281 16.15 18.69 0.79
CA GLY A 281 14.78 18.37 0.36
C GLY A 281 13.70 18.86 1.32
N LEU A 282 14.00 18.90 2.63
CA LEU A 282 13.05 19.41 3.63
C LEU A 282 12.94 20.95 3.66
N ALA A 283 13.89 21.69 3.10
CA ALA A 283 13.85 23.14 3.04
C ALA A 283 12.69 23.66 2.16
N GLU A 284 12.25 22.88 1.19
CA GLU A 284 11.18 23.18 0.22
C GLU A 284 9.95 22.29 0.40
N TRP A 285 9.77 21.69 1.58
CA TRP A 285 8.71 20.71 1.82
C TRP A 285 7.31 21.30 1.75
N HIS A 286 6.41 20.65 0.99
CA HIS A 286 5.02 21.06 0.89
C HIS A 286 4.18 20.51 2.07
N SER A 287 3.36 21.38 2.68
CA SER A 287 2.59 21.08 3.91
C SER A 287 1.59 19.93 3.79
N ASP A 288 1.11 19.64 2.58
CA ASP A 288 0.06 18.65 2.32
C ASP A 288 0.54 17.20 2.51
N PHE A 289 1.86 16.98 2.54
CA PHE A 289 2.46 15.65 2.71
C PHE A 289 2.92 15.41 4.16
N ARG A 290 2.01 15.66 5.12
CA ARG A 290 2.32 15.61 6.55
C ARG A 290 2.84 14.24 7.01
N ARG A 291 2.20 13.13 6.58
CA ARG A 291 2.65 11.77 6.92
C ARG A 291 4.05 11.50 6.40
N ASP A 292 4.32 11.85 5.15
CA ASP A 292 5.62 11.63 4.51
C ASP A 292 6.69 12.54 5.14
N LEU A 293 6.33 13.75 5.58
CA LEU A 293 7.19 14.60 6.40
C LEU A 293 7.63 13.87 7.67
N GLY A 294 6.70 13.24 8.40
CA GLY A 294 7.01 12.47 9.59
C GLY A 294 8.04 11.36 9.33
N LEU A 295 7.89 10.64 8.22
CA LEU A 295 8.82 9.60 7.80
C LEU A 295 10.20 10.16 7.43
N CYS A 296 10.26 11.28 6.69
CA CYS A 296 11.52 11.94 6.34
C CYS A 296 12.25 12.47 7.57
N LEU A 297 11.53 13.06 8.52
CA LEU A 297 12.13 13.50 9.81
C LEU A 297 12.66 12.32 10.62
N ALA A 298 11.98 11.17 10.64
CA ALA A 298 12.52 9.97 11.31
C ALA A 298 13.83 9.48 10.66
N ARG A 299 13.93 9.53 9.33
CA ARG A 299 15.16 9.20 8.58
C ARG A 299 16.25 10.26 8.83
N LEU A 300 15.88 11.54 8.96
CA LEU A 300 16.81 12.61 9.31
C LEU A 300 17.36 12.40 10.72
N ALA A 301 16.55 11.97 11.68
CA ALA A 301 17.01 11.62 13.01
C ALA A 301 18.02 10.46 12.98
N ILE A 302 17.81 9.44 12.14
CA ILE A 302 18.79 8.36 11.90
C ILE A 302 20.11 8.93 11.34
N ALA A 303 20.03 9.85 10.37
CA ALA A 303 21.22 10.46 9.76
C ALA A 303 22.02 11.29 10.78
N HIS A 304 21.35 12.08 11.60
CA HIS A 304 21.99 12.82 12.70
C HIS A 304 22.64 11.87 13.74
N ALA A 305 21.95 10.80 14.14
CA ALA A 305 22.52 9.81 15.06
C ALA A 305 23.76 9.13 14.46
N GLY A 306 23.75 8.83 13.17
CA GLY A 306 24.88 8.24 12.46
C GLY A 306 26.04 9.19 12.19
N THR A 307 25.85 10.52 12.34
CA THR A 307 26.89 11.56 12.25
C THR A 307 27.29 12.10 13.63
N GLU A 308 27.00 11.36 14.70
CA GLU A 308 27.38 11.70 16.08
C GLU A 308 26.79 13.03 16.56
N GLN A 309 25.56 13.35 16.17
CA GLN A 309 24.80 14.55 16.54
C GLN A 309 23.55 14.14 17.33
N PRO A 310 23.70 13.68 18.60
CA PRO A 310 22.59 13.10 19.37
C PRO A 310 21.51 14.11 19.77
N ASP A 311 21.85 15.38 20.04
CA ASP A 311 20.89 16.41 20.38
C ASP A 311 19.98 16.77 19.22
N GLU A 312 20.55 16.92 18.02
CA GLU A 312 19.82 17.16 16.78
C GLU A 312 18.95 15.94 16.43
N ALA A 313 19.51 14.73 16.56
CA ALA A 313 18.78 13.50 16.33
C ALA A 313 17.53 13.40 17.22
N LEU A 314 17.65 13.70 18.51
CA LEU A 314 16.54 13.68 19.45
C LEU A 314 15.51 14.77 19.13
N THR A 315 15.95 15.99 18.83
CA THR A 315 15.07 17.11 18.46
C THR A 315 14.23 16.79 17.25
N VAL A 316 14.85 16.27 16.18
CA VAL A 316 14.16 15.91 14.94
C VAL A 316 13.24 14.69 15.17
N ALA A 317 13.68 13.71 15.95
CA ALA A 317 12.86 12.55 16.31
C ALA A 317 11.58 12.94 17.07
N GLN A 318 11.65 13.95 17.96
CA GLN A 318 10.47 14.46 18.67
C GLN A 318 9.47 15.13 17.73
N HIS A 319 9.92 15.88 16.73
CA HIS A 319 9.03 16.44 15.69
C HIS A 319 8.38 15.33 14.85
N SER A 320 9.17 14.33 14.44
CA SER A 320 8.63 13.15 13.73
C SER A 320 7.60 12.40 14.58
N LEU A 321 7.86 12.23 15.86
CA LEU A 321 6.97 11.54 16.80
C LEU A 321 5.63 12.27 16.98
N ALA A 322 5.63 13.60 17.01
CA ALA A 322 4.39 14.38 17.06
C ALA A 322 3.50 14.07 15.85
N ILE A 323 4.08 14.03 14.65
CA ILE A 323 3.37 13.65 13.42
C ILE A 323 2.93 12.19 13.47
N ALA A 324 3.80 11.29 13.93
CA ALA A 324 3.47 9.87 14.06
C ALA A 324 2.32 9.61 15.04
N ALA A 325 2.16 10.43 16.07
CA ALA A 325 1.03 10.35 16.99
C ALA A 325 -0.31 10.69 16.33
N GLU A 326 -0.31 11.64 15.41
CA GLU A 326 -1.50 12.05 14.67
C GLU A 326 -1.84 11.04 13.56
N THR A 327 -0.85 10.63 12.77
CA THR A 327 -1.03 9.77 11.61
C THR A 327 -1.03 8.27 11.93
N ARG A 328 -0.48 7.87 13.08
CA ARG A 328 -0.30 6.47 13.51
C ARG A 328 0.42 5.59 12.47
N SER A 329 1.33 6.19 11.69
CA SER A 329 2.12 5.47 10.69
C SER A 329 3.09 4.49 11.35
N ALA A 330 2.92 3.21 11.09
CA ALA A 330 3.83 2.17 11.58
C ALA A 330 5.22 2.28 10.93
N ARG A 331 5.30 2.77 9.70
CA ARG A 331 6.56 3.01 8.99
C ARG A 331 7.38 4.07 9.70
N THR A 332 6.77 5.19 10.06
CA THR A 332 7.44 6.26 10.84
C THR A 332 7.88 5.75 12.21
N LYS A 333 7.00 5.04 12.93
CA LYS A 333 7.32 4.40 14.21
C LYS A 333 8.53 3.48 14.10
N HIS A 334 8.59 2.65 13.06
CA HIS A 334 9.72 1.75 12.82
C HIS A 334 11.05 2.51 12.64
N GLN A 335 11.07 3.60 11.87
CA GLN A 335 12.27 4.41 11.67
C GLN A 335 12.70 5.11 12.98
N LEU A 336 11.75 5.57 13.80
CA LEU A 336 12.06 6.16 15.10
C LEU A 336 12.68 5.14 16.09
N HIS A 337 12.23 3.87 16.04
CA HIS A 337 12.89 2.80 16.80
C HIS A 337 14.33 2.59 16.32
N ARG A 338 14.59 2.56 15.01
CA ARG A 338 15.93 2.47 14.45
C ARG A 338 16.82 3.65 14.88
N ALA A 339 16.27 4.88 14.91
CA ALA A 339 16.99 6.05 15.41
C ALA A 339 17.42 5.85 16.87
N SER A 340 16.54 5.30 17.72
CA SER A 340 16.86 5.04 19.12
C SER A 340 17.93 3.94 19.30
N GLU A 341 17.93 2.92 18.45
CA GLU A 341 18.94 1.86 18.44
C GLU A 341 20.31 2.41 18.02
N LEU A 342 20.32 3.28 17.00
CA LEU A 342 21.56 3.88 16.52
C LEU A 342 22.16 4.87 17.54
N LEU A 343 21.34 5.68 18.21
CA LEU A 343 21.77 6.52 19.32
C LEU A 343 22.44 5.70 20.44
N ASP A 344 21.85 4.54 20.76
CA ASP A 344 22.38 3.66 21.79
C ASP A 344 23.73 3.05 21.38
N THR A 345 23.86 2.57 20.15
CA THR A 345 25.12 2.03 19.61
C THR A 345 26.20 3.09 19.45
N ALA A 346 25.82 4.35 19.21
CA ALA A 346 26.75 5.50 19.17
C ALA A 346 27.16 5.99 20.56
N GLY A 347 26.72 5.35 21.65
CA GLY A 347 27.07 5.73 23.04
C GLY A 347 26.20 6.83 23.62
N ALA A 348 25.20 7.36 22.91
CA ALA A 348 24.27 8.38 23.38
C ALA A 348 23.09 7.75 24.16
N HIS A 349 23.40 6.99 25.22
CA HIS A 349 22.42 6.15 25.92
C HIS A 349 21.26 6.93 26.53
N ASP A 350 21.51 8.13 27.09
CA ASP A 350 20.45 8.96 27.68
C ASP A 350 19.44 9.41 26.60
N HIS A 351 19.92 9.83 25.45
CA HIS A 351 19.09 10.22 24.30
C HIS A 351 18.26 9.03 23.78
N ALA A 352 18.90 7.87 23.65
CA ALA A 352 18.24 6.63 23.25
C ALA A 352 17.13 6.22 24.23
N GLN A 353 17.40 6.30 25.53
CA GLN A 353 16.43 6.00 26.57
C GLN A 353 15.26 6.99 26.58
N HIS A 354 15.54 8.28 26.44
CA HIS A 354 14.52 9.31 26.33
C HIS A 354 13.60 9.07 25.14
N LEU A 355 14.17 8.83 23.96
CA LEU A 355 13.38 8.56 22.74
C LEU A 355 12.53 7.28 22.89
N ARG A 356 13.09 6.18 23.42
CA ARG A 356 12.34 4.95 23.69
C ARG A 356 11.19 5.15 24.69
N HIS A 357 11.42 5.95 25.74
CA HIS A 357 10.39 6.28 26.72
C HIS A 357 9.23 7.04 26.05
N THR A 358 9.56 8.10 25.31
CA THR A 358 8.56 8.93 24.63
C THR A 358 7.78 8.17 23.58
N LEU A 359 8.45 7.30 22.79
CA LEU A 359 7.77 6.38 21.84
C LEU A 359 6.73 5.50 22.53
N ARG A 360 7.07 4.90 23.68
CA ARG A 360 6.15 4.02 24.43
C ARG A 360 4.96 4.76 25.04
N THR A 361 5.15 6.00 25.43
CA THR A 361 4.09 6.81 26.06
C THR A 361 3.16 7.47 25.04
N THR A 362 3.69 7.84 23.87
CA THR A 362 2.96 8.59 22.84
C THR A 362 2.25 7.67 21.83
N LEU A 363 2.87 6.54 21.45
CA LEU A 363 2.36 5.63 20.41
C LEU A 363 1.83 4.30 21.00
N ARG A 364 0.98 4.43 22.01
CA ARG A 364 0.30 3.28 22.62
C ARG A 364 -0.78 2.70 21.72
#